data_6a6689dc76adcd56806a9066264c6bff
#
_entry.id   6a6689dc76adcd56806a9066264c6bff
#
_cell.length_a   1.000
_cell.length_b   1.000
_cell.length_c   1.000
_cell.angle_alpha   90.00
_cell.angle_beta   90.00
_cell.angle_gamma   90.00
#
_symmetry.space_group_name_H-M   'P 1'
#
loop_
_entity.id
_entity.type
_entity.pdbx_description
1 polymer ?
#
loop_
_entity_poly.entity_id
_entity_poly.type
_entity_poly.pdbx_seq_one_letter_code
_entity_poly.pdbx_strand_id
1 'polypeptide(L)'
;TQVEQLGTGHAVLQTKELLKNKKGHILILYGDVPNIKASTLMPIVDDHISNNRDLTLITAEIDDPSGYGRIIRDKNGNLLKIIEEKDCSDNEKKIKEWNPGIYIFKIKEVFRILNSIKTNNASKEYYLTDAIGLAQQSNMQIKAIKIANSGEVIGINTTDQLKELED
;
A
#
# COMPACT_ATOMS: atom_id res chain seq x y z
N THR A 1 1.47 14.66 13.48
CA THR A 1 2.95 14.52 13.34
C THR A 1 3.35 13.17 13.90
N GLN A 2 4.22 12.45 13.22
CA GLN A 2 4.88 11.23 13.71
C GLN A 2 6.18 11.66 14.40
N VAL A 3 6.23 11.59 15.72
CA VAL A 3 7.42 12.01 16.49
C VAL A 3 8.55 11.00 16.35
N GLU A 4 8.23 9.71 16.50
CA GLU A 4 9.16 8.60 16.25
C GLU A 4 8.81 7.91 14.95
N GLN A 5 9.78 7.74 14.06
CA GLN A 5 9.59 7.10 12.74
C GLN A 5 9.66 5.58 12.89
N LEU A 6 8.56 4.98 13.34
CA LEU A 6 8.45 3.53 13.59
C LEU A 6 7.81 2.75 12.42
N GLY A 7 7.82 3.32 11.23
CA GLY A 7 7.32 2.68 10.00
C GLY A 7 6.01 3.26 9.48
N THR A 8 5.61 2.79 8.30
CA THR A 8 4.47 3.31 7.53
C THR A 8 3.12 3.05 8.20
N GLY A 9 2.94 1.89 8.82
CA GLY A 9 1.74 1.58 9.60
C GLY A 9 1.61 2.47 10.83
N HIS A 10 2.73 2.78 11.51
CA HIS A 10 2.75 3.72 12.64
C HIS A 10 2.40 5.14 12.20
N ALA A 11 2.84 5.57 11.00
CA ALA A 11 2.45 6.87 10.45
C ALA A 11 0.94 7.00 10.29
N VAL A 12 0.28 5.99 9.75
CA VAL A 12 -1.19 5.97 9.60
C VAL A 12 -1.89 5.95 10.97
N LEU A 13 -1.34 5.23 11.96
CA LEU A 13 -1.89 5.22 13.31
C LEU A 13 -1.95 6.61 13.96
N GLN A 14 -1.07 7.56 13.59
CA GLN A 14 -1.12 8.93 14.10
C GLN A 14 -2.42 9.67 13.75
N THR A 15 -3.16 9.20 12.74
CA THR A 15 -4.44 9.78 12.34
C THR A 15 -5.63 9.26 13.16
N LYS A 16 -5.42 8.26 14.04
CA LYS A 16 -6.49 7.53 14.74
C LYS A 16 -7.40 8.47 15.54
N GLU A 17 -6.82 9.38 16.32
CA GLU A 17 -7.62 10.32 17.15
C GLU A 17 -8.48 11.27 16.31
N LEU A 18 -8.00 11.68 15.13
CA LEU A 18 -8.73 12.53 14.20
C LEU A 18 -9.89 11.79 13.51
N LEU A 19 -9.75 10.49 13.32
CA LEU A 19 -10.67 9.67 12.51
C LEU A 19 -11.55 8.71 13.32
N LYS A 20 -11.29 8.49 14.61
CA LYS A 20 -11.97 7.47 15.45
C LYS A 20 -13.51 7.55 15.44
N ASN A 21 -14.06 8.75 15.26
CA ASN A 21 -15.51 8.99 15.21
C ASN A 21 -16.02 9.27 13.79
N LYS A 22 -15.17 9.12 12.78
CA LYS A 22 -15.55 9.32 11.38
C LYS A 22 -16.03 8.01 10.78
N LYS A 23 -16.96 8.12 9.84
CA LYS A 23 -17.44 7.03 8.99
C LYS A 23 -16.92 7.25 7.56
N GLY A 24 -16.87 6.19 6.77
CA GLY A 24 -16.45 6.27 5.38
C GLY A 24 -15.09 5.60 5.15
N HIS A 25 -14.32 6.17 4.26
CA HIS A 25 -13.10 5.58 3.75
C HIS A 25 -11.91 6.54 3.91
N ILE A 26 -10.71 5.99 3.98
CA ILE A 26 -9.45 6.72 3.97
C ILE A 26 -8.65 6.29 2.75
N LEU A 27 -8.20 7.26 1.96
CA LEU A 27 -7.21 7.07 0.91
C LEU A 27 -5.84 7.40 1.52
N ILE A 28 -4.92 6.45 1.45
CA ILE A 28 -3.54 6.58 1.90
C ILE A 28 -2.67 6.65 0.65
N LEU A 29 -1.87 7.71 0.56
CA LEU A 29 -0.90 7.95 -0.51
C LEU A 29 0.46 8.16 0.12
N TYR A 30 1.50 7.57 -0.46
CA TYR A 30 2.87 7.89 -0.08
C TYR A 30 3.28 9.24 -0.68
N GLY A 31 3.97 10.06 0.12
CA GLY A 31 4.31 11.43 -0.26
C GLY A 31 5.36 11.54 -1.37
N ASP A 32 6.04 10.45 -1.68
CA ASP A 32 7.05 10.33 -2.73
C ASP A 32 6.49 9.83 -4.07
N VAL A 33 5.17 9.71 -4.21
CA VAL A 33 4.48 9.29 -5.45
C VAL A 33 3.63 10.45 -6.00
N PRO A 34 4.23 11.51 -6.55
CA PRO A 34 3.51 12.73 -6.92
C PRO A 34 2.74 12.63 -8.23
N ASN A 35 3.05 11.65 -9.11
CA ASN A 35 2.53 11.58 -10.46
C ASN A 35 1.18 10.89 -10.61
N ILE A 36 0.63 10.34 -9.52
CA ILE A 36 -0.65 9.66 -9.58
C ILE A 36 -1.77 10.62 -10.00
N LYS A 37 -2.49 10.27 -11.04
CA LYS A 37 -3.55 11.11 -11.60
C LYS A 37 -4.89 10.86 -10.94
N ALA A 38 -5.67 11.92 -10.77
CA ALA A 38 -7.05 11.80 -10.29
C ALA A 38 -7.90 10.90 -11.21
N SER A 39 -7.67 10.96 -12.54
CA SER A 39 -8.34 10.10 -13.52
C SER A 39 -8.06 8.60 -13.32
N THR A 40 -6.92 8.25 -12.74
CA THR A 40 -6.56 6.87 -12.38
C THR A 40 -7.16 6.48 -11.02
N LEU A 41 -7.12 7.39 -10.04
CA LEU A 41 -7.59 7.12 -8.68
C LEU A 41 -9.12 7.06 -8.56
N MET A 42 -9.84 8.01 -9.18
CA MET A 42 -11.29 8.14 -8.98
C MET A 42 -12.08 6.88 -9.35
N PRO A 43 -11.85 6.21 -10.50
CA PRO A 43 -12.54 4.97 -10.81
C PRO A 43 -12.27 3.85 -9.79
N ILE A 44 -11.07 3.83 -9.19
CA ILE A 44 -10.69 2.84 -8.17
C ILE A 44 -11.40 3.12 -6.84
N VAL A 45 -11.50 4.40 -6.46
CA VAL A 45 -12.26 4.84 -5.29
C VAL A 45 -13.75 4.50 -5.46
N ASP A 46 -14.31 4.78 -6.62
CA ASP A 46 -15.71 4.48 -6.93
C ASP A 46 -15.99 2.97 -6.90
N ASP A 47 -15.09 2.14 -7.47
CA ASP A 47 -15.17 0.67 -7.38
C ASP A 47 -15.09 0.19 -5.93
N HIS A 48 -14.18 0.75 -5.13
CA HIS A 48 -14.04 0.41 -3.72
C HIS A 48 -15.33 0.67 -2.94
N ILE A 49 -15.92 1.86 -3.12
CA ILE A 49 -17.15 2.27 -2.41
C ILE A 49 -18.35 1.45 -2.89
N SER A 50 -18.56 1.36 -4.20
CA SER A 50 -19.72 0.70 -4.82
C SER A 50 -19.78 -0.79 -4.49
N ASN A 51 -18.62 -1.46 -4.38
CA ASN A 51 -18.53 -2.86 -4.00
C ASN A 51 -18.38 -3.08 -2.49
N ASN A 52 -18.53 -2.02 -1.69
CA ASN A 52 -18.46 -2.07 -0.21
C ASN A 52 -17.19 -2.77 0.30
N ARG A 53 -16.05 -2.57 -0.34
CA ARG A 53 -14.79 -3.22 0.01
C ARG A 53 -14.25 -2.70 1.34
N ASP A 54 -13.53 -3.55 2.06
CA ASP A 54 -12.88 -3.16 3.31
C ASP A 54 -11.49 -2.59 3.06
N LEU A 55 -10.82 -3.12 2.02
CA LEU A 55 -9.48 -2.71 1.61
C LEU A 55 -9.32 -2.85 0.09
N THR A 56 -8.85 -1.80 -0.55
CA THR A 56 -8.34 -1.85 -1.93
C THR A 56 -6.91 -1.34 -1.93
N LEU A 57 -6.02 -2.00 -2.66
CA LEU A 57 -4.67 -1.52 -2.91
C LEU A 57 -4.44 -1.40 -4.42
N ILE A 58 -3.62 -0.43 -4.78
CA ILE A 58 -3.10 -0.30 -6.14
C ILE A 58 -1.80 -1.09 -6.22
N THR A 59 -1.62 -1.81 -7.33
CA THR A 59 -0.36 -2.47 -7.69
C THR A 59 0.08 -2.03 -9.07
N ALA A 60 1.36 -2.18 -9.36
CA ALA A 60 1.92 -1.92 -10.67
C ALA A 60 2.97 -2.98 -11.01
N GLU A 61 3.41 -3.01 -12.27
CA GLU A 61 4.43 -3.95 -12.73
C GLU A 61 5.52 -3.18 -13.47
N ILE A 62 6.78 -3.45 -13.11
CA ILE A 62 7.95 -2.89 -13.77
C ILE A 62 9.04 -3.97 -13.89
N ASP A 63 10.01 -3.75 -14.78
CA ASP A 63 11.07 -4.72 -14.99
C ASP A 63 12.01 -4.86 -13.79
N ASP A 64 12.33 -3.74 -13.14
CA ASP A 64 13.16 -3.71 -11.93
C ASP A 64 12.41 -3.05 -10.77
N PRO A 65 11.73 -3.83 -9.92
CA PRO A 65 11.02 -3.34 -8.75
C PRO A 65 11.91 -3.26 -7.50
N SER A 66 13.23 -3.18 -7.65
CA SER A 66 14.17 -3.08 -6.52
C SER A 66 13.81 -1.93 -5.60
N GLY A 67 13.84 -2.17 -4.30
CA GLY A 67 13.47 -1.21 -3.26
C GLY A 67 11.99 -1.18 -2.88
N TYR A 68 11.11 -1.82 -3.66
CA TYR A 68 9.67 -1.85 -3.37
C TYR A 68 9.21 -3.18 -2.76
N GLY A 69 8.08 -3.16 -2.08
CA GLY A 69 7.40 -4.38 -1.62
C GLY A 69 6.83 -5.20 -2.78
N ARG A 70 6.98 -6.53 -2.72
CA ARG A 70 6.50 -7.46 -3.75
C ARG A 70 5.10 -7.96 -3.44
N ILE A 71 4.26 -8.03 -4.48
CA ILE A 71 2.90 -8.56 -4.39
C ILE A 71 2.95 -10.08 -4.51
N ILE A 72 2.57 -10.77 -3.47
CA ILE A 72 2.53 -12.23 -3.46
C ILE A 72 1.12 -12.70 -3.75
N ARG A 73 0.98 -13.53 -4.79
CA ARG A 73 -0.28 -14.13 -5.20
C ARG A 73 -0.23 -15.65 -5.09
N ASP A 74 -1.37 -16.27 -4.90
CA ASP A 74 -1.51 -17.73 -5.00
C ASP A 74 -1.52 -18.19 -6.47
N LYS A 75 -1.57 -19.50 -6.69
CA LYS A 75 -1.64 -20.11 -8.03
C LYS A 75 -2.90 -19.74 -8.85
N ASN A 76 -3.91 -19.20 -8.19
CA ASN A 76 -5.16 -18.73 -8.83
C ASN A 76 -5.13 -17.22 -9.08
N GLY A 77 -4.02 -16.54 -8.76
CA GLY A 77 -3.87 -15.10 -8.90
C GLY A 77 -4.47 -14.27 -7.75
N ASN A 78 -4.95 -14.90 -6.67
CA ASN A 78 -5.45 -14.17 -5.52
C ASN A 78 -4.31 -13.54 -4.73
N LEU A 79 -4.51 -12.32 -4.27
CA LEU A 79 -3.57 -11.63 -3.39
C LEU A 79 -3.44 -12.38 -2.07
N LEU A 80 -2.21 -12.67 -1.65
CA LEU A 80 -1.92 -13.29 -0.34
C LEU A 80 -1.37 -12.27 0.65
N LYS A 81 -0.28 -11.61 0.30
CA LYS A 81 0.44 -10.64 1.15
C LYS A 81 1.34 -9.75 0.31
N ILE A 82 1.93 -8.77 0.96
CA ILE A 82 3.06 -7.99 0.43
C ILE A 82 4.29 -8.35 1.27
N ILE A 83 5.46 -8.47 0.64
CA ILE A 83 6.73 -8.65 1.31
C ILE A 83 7.63 -7.49 0.94
N GLU A 84 8.14 -6.77 1.94
CA GLU A 84 9.08 -5.68 1.72
C GLU A 84 10.43 -6.20 1.16
N GLU A 85 11.10 -5.39 0.36
CA GLU A 85 12.36 -5.76 -0.32
C GLU A 85 13.37 -6.45 0.60
N LYS A 86 13.55 -5.92 1.82
CA LYS A 86 14.52 -6.41 2.81
C LYS A 86 14.18 -7.79 3.38
N ASP A 87 12.90 -8.16 3.30
CA ASP A 87 12.38 -9.45 3.79
C ASP A 87 12.17 -10.46 2.67
N CYS A 88 12.39 -10.06 1.39
CA CYS A 88 12.24 -10.94 0.23
C CYS A 88 13.36 -11.97 0.14
N SER A 89 12.99 -13.22 -0.12
CA SER A 89 13.92 -14.23 -0.65
C SER A 89 14.32 -13.90 -2.10
N ASP A 90 15.39 -14.55 -2.60
CA ASP A 90 15.87 -14.36 -3.97
C ASP A 90 14.81 -14.68 -5.05
N ASN A 91 13.90 -15.61 -4.76
CA ASN A 91 12.79 -15.92 -5.67
C ASN A 91 11.70 -14.85 -5.63
N GLU A 92 11.39 -14.31 -4.46
CA GLU A 92 10.40 -13.24 -4.29
C GLU A 92 10.89 -11.93 -4.93
N LYS A 93 12.18 -11.63 -4.88
CA LYS A 93 12.78 -10.47 -5.57
C LYS A 93 12.57 -10.47 -7.09
N LYS A 94 12.38 -11.64 -7.72
CA LYS A 94 12.10 -11.77 -9.16
C LYS A 94 10.67 -11.38 -9.56
N ILE A 95 9.79 -11.21 -8.59
CA ILE A 95 8.40 -10.80 -8.83
C ILE A 95 8.40 -9.34 -9.28
N LYS A 96 7.81 -9.07 -10.44
CA LYS A 96 7.75 -7.74 -11.04
C LYS A 96 6.57 -6.89 -10.54
N GLU A 97 5.53 -7.53 -10.00
CA GLU A 97 4.39 -6.83 -9.43
C GLU A 97 4.75 -6.30 -8.04
N TRP A 98 4.59 -4.99 -7.85
CA TRP A 98 5.04 -4.27 -6.68
C TRP A 98 3.98 -3.37 -6.08
N ASN A 99 4.23 -2.90 -4.87
CA ASN A 99 3.36 -2.05 -4.08
C ASN A 99 3.83 -0.59 -4.11
N PRO A 100 3.10 0.32 -4.75
CA PRO A 100 3.42 1.76 -4.76
C PRO A 100 2.96 2.52 -3.50
N GLY A 101 2.41 1.84 -2.51
CA GLY A 101 2.00 2.50 -1.26
C GLY A 101 0.66 3.23 -1.34
N ILE A 102 -0.24 2.82 -2.23
CA ILE A 102 -1.56 3.44 -2.39
C ILE A 102 -2.65 2.49 -1.95
N TYR A 103 -3.42 2.90 -0.92
CA TYR A 103 -4.44 2.07 -0.29
C TYR A 103 -5.72 2.85 -0.05
N ILE A 104 -6.86 2.15 -0.13
CA ILE A 104 -8.16 2.65 0.30
C ILE A 104 -8.70 1.69 1.35
N PHE A 105 -8.99 2.18 2.55
CA PHE A 105 -9.57 1.40 3.63
C PHE A 105 -10.90 1.99 4.08
N LYS A 106 -11.81 1.14 4.56
CA LYS A 106 -12.83 1.62 5.48
C LYS A 106 -12.17 2.10 6.77
N ILE A 107 -12.52 3.29 7.25
CA ILE A 107 -11.93 3.89 8.46
C ILE A 107 -12.03 2.94 9.66
N LYS A 108 -13.16 2.27 9.83
CA LYS A 108 -13.36 1.30 10.92
C LYS A 108 -12.33 0.15 10.87
N GLU A 109 -12.04 -0.34 9.67
CA GLU A 109 -11.21 -1.54 9.48
C GLU A 109 -9.71 -1.22 9.57
N VAL A 110 -9.27 -0.05 9.07
CA VAL A 110 -7.83 0.29 9.07
C VAL A 110 -7.27 0.28 10.49
N PHE A 111 -7.93 0.92 11.47
CA PHE A 111 -7.41 0.96 12.84
C PHE A 111 -7.49 -0.38 13.57
N ARG A 112 -8.48 -1.22 13.22
CA ARG A 112 -8.54 -2.59 13.73
C ARG A 112 -7.34 -3.42 13.28
N ILE A 113 -6.99 -3.33 12.00
CA ILE A 113 -5.85 -4.05 11.43
C ILE A 113 -4.52 -3.48 11.93
N LEU A 114 -4.33 -2.15 11.90
CA LEU A 114 -3.08 -1.52 12.29
C LEU A 114 -2.67 -1.82 13.73
N ASN A 115 -3.64 -1.95 14.64
CA ASN A 115 -3.36 -2.33 16.03
C ASN A 115 -2.82 -3.77 16.16
N SER A 116 -2.92 -4.60 15.13
CA SER A 116 -2.45 -6.00 15.12
C SER A 116 -1.10 -6.18 14.42
N ILE A 117 -0.58 -5.13 13.77
CA ILE A 117 0.73 -5.15 13.10
C ILE A 117 1.82 -5.30 14.16
N LYS A 118 2.82 -6.11 13.84
CA LYS A 118 4.00 -6.37 14.68
C LYS A 118 5.25 -5.89 13.97
N THR A 119 6.35 -5.83 14.72
CA THR A 119 7.67 -5.39 14.21
C THR A 119 8.63 -6.56 13.95
N ASN A 120 8.09 -7.76 13.70
CA ASN A 120 8.88 -8.97 13.44
C ASN A 120 9.34 -9.02 11.97
N ASN A 121 10.08 -8.01 11.53
CA ASN A 121 10.62 -7.85 10.18
C ASN A 121 12.05 -7.30 10.23
N ALA A 122 12.73 -7.28 9.09
CA ALA A 122 14.14 -6.87 8.99
C ALA A 122 14.42 -5.45 9.50
N SER A 123 13.48 -4.53 9.32
CA SER A 123 13.62 -3.13 9.77
C SER A 123 13.14 -2.89 11.20
N LYS A 124 12.47 -3.86 11.84
CA LYS A 124 11.82 -3.73 13.16
C LYS A 124 10.78 -2.58 13.20
N GLU A 125 10.06 -2.39 12.11
CA GLU A 125 9.08 -1.34 11.90
C GLU A 125 7.66 -1.89 11.79
N TYR A 126 6.66 -1.04 12.04
CA TYR A 126 5.26 -1.35 11.77
C TYR A 126 4.98 -1.10 10.28
N TYR A 127 5.10 -2.14 9.46
CA TYR A 127 4.85 -2.05 8.03
C TYR A 127 3.35 -2.00 7.72
N LEU A 128 2.92 -0.98 6.97
CA LEU A 128 1.54 -0.91 6.48
C LEU A 128 1.20 -2.10 5.55
N THR A 129 2.19 -2.64 4.86
CA THR A 129 2.06 -3.79 3.97
C THR A 129 1.63 -5.06 4.70
N ASP A 130 1.95 -5.22 5.98
CA ASP A 130 1.47 -6.34 6.81
C ASP A 130 -0.06 -6.34 6.98
N ALA A 131 -0.70 -5.17 6.81
CA ALA A 131 -2.15 -5.06 6.86
C ALA A 131 -2.85 -5.99 5.85
N ILE A 132 -2.22 -6.29 4.71
CA ILE A 132 -2.79 -7.15 3.67
C ILE A 132 -2.95 -8.59 4.20
N GLY A 133 -1.89 -9.16 4.76
CA GLY A 133 -1.92 -10.51 5.32
C GLY A 133 -2.91 -10.63 6.49
N LEU A 134 -2.96 -9.62 7.37
CA LEU A 134 -3.90 -9.58 8.49
C LEU A 134 -5.36 -9.44 8.03
N ALA A 135 -5.60 -8.65 6.99
CA ALA A 135 -6.92 -8.49 6.40
C ALA A 135 -7.41 -9.78 5.73
N GLN A 136 -6.53 -10.52 5.04
CA GLN A 136 -6.82 -11.86 4.49
C GLN A 136 -7.22 -12.84 5.59
N GLN A 137 -6.44 -12.91 6.67
CA GLN A 137 -6.73 -13.76 7.82
C GLN A 137 -8.06 -13.42 8.51
N SER A 138 -8.50 -12.17 8.38
CA SER A 138 -9.76 -11.68 8.94
C SER A 138 -10.95 -11.80 7.98
N ASN A 139 -10.81 -12.47 6.83
CA ASN A 139 -11.82 -12.62 5.79
C ASN A 139 -12.41 -11.29 5.30
N MET A 140 -11.61 -10.24 5.25
CA MET A 140 -12.04 -8.93 4.75
C MET A 140 -12.21 -8.95 3.23
N GLN A 141 -13.10 -8.07 2.72
CA GLN A 141 -13.30 -7.86 1.28
C GLN A 141 -12.15 -7.04 0.71
N ILE A 142 -11.14 -7.74 0.16
CA ILE A 142 -9.91 -7.11 -0.36
C ILE A 142 -9.90 -7.16 -1.89
N LYS A 143 -9.39 -6.08 -2.50
CA LYS A 143 -9.09 -6.02 -3.93
C LYS A 143 -7.69 -5.42 -4.16
N ALA A 144 -6.89 -6.09 -4.99
CA ALA A 144 -5.69 -5.51 -5.59
C ALA A 144 -6.00 -5.14 -7.04
N ILE A 145 -5.76 -3.89 -7.41
CA ILE A 145 -6.00 -3.36 -8.75
C ILE A 145 -4.65 -2.99 -9.36
N LYS A 146 -4.26 -3.73 -10.39
CA LYS A 146 -3.05 -3.42 -11.14
C LYS A 146 -3.34 -2.34 -12.18
N ILE A 147 -2.65 -1.20 -12.07
CA ILE A 147 -2.77 -0.11 -13.03
C ILE A 147 -1.93 -0.37 -14.28
N ALA A 148 -2.37 0.16 -15.41
CA ALA A 148 -1.70 -0.04 -16.70
C ALA A 148 -0.43 0.81 -16.85
N ASN A 149 -0.44 2.04 -16.32
CA ASN A 149 0.69 2.96 -16.42
C ASN A 149 1.45 3.01 -15.09
N SER A 150 2.50 2.19 -14.98
CA SER A 150 3.37 2.17 -13.79
C SER A 150 4.11 3.48 -13.54
N GLY A 151 4.33 4.30 -14.57
CA GLY A 151 4.99 5.60 -14.45
C GLY A 151 4.25 6.59 -13.54
N GLU A 152 2.93 6.42 -13.37
CA GLU A 152 2.14 7.27 -12.46
C GLU A 152 2.40 7.00 -10.98
N VAL A 153 3.01 5.86 -10.65
CA VAL A 153 3.17 5.41 -9.26
C VAL A 153 4.63 5.15 -8.87
N ILE A 154 5.59 5.47 -9.74
CA ILE A 154 7.01 5.43 -9.40
C ILE A 154 7.31 6.49 -8.36
N GLY A 155 7.96 6.07 -7.26
CA GLY A 155 8.41 6.96 -6.20
C GLY A 155 9.63 7.78 -6.63
N ILE A 156 9.69 9.04 -6.16
CA ILE A 156 10.81 9.95 -6.38
C ILE A 156 11.67 9.95 -5.12
N ASN A 157 12.89 9.46 -5.25
CA ASN A 157 13.84 9.35 -4.14
C ASN A 157 15.07 10.25 -4.31
N THR A 158 15.26 10.86 -5.50
CA THR A 158 16.41 11.73 -5.81
C THR A 158 15.97 13.02 -6.49
N THR A 159 16.83 14.06 -6.37
CA THR A 159 16.61 15.34 -7.06
C THR A 159 16.64 15.23 -8.59
N ASP A 160 17.37 14.23 -9.12
CA ASP A 160 17.43 14.03 -10.57
C ASP A 160 16.13 13.37 -11.08
N GLN A 161 15.57 12.41 -10.33
CA GLN A 161 14.22 11.88 -10.61
C GLN A 161 13.13 12.97 -10.53
N LEU A 162 13.28 13.94 -9.62
CA LEU A 162 12.34 15.07 -9.54
C LEU A 162 12.42 15.95 -10.78
N LYS A 163 13.61 16.25 -11.29
CA LYS A 163 13.81 17.07 -12.50
C LYS A 163 13.23 16.42 -13.75
N GLU A 164 13.37 15.08 -13.88
CA GLU A 164 12.79 14.33 -15.01
C GLU A 164 11.26 14.41 -15.08
N LEU A 165 10.59 14.84 -14.01
CA LEU A 165 9.14 15.04 -13.99
C LEU A 165 8.71 16.47 -14.33
N GLU A 166 9.61 17.43 -14.27
CA GLU A 166 9.33 18.85 -14.57
C GLU A 166 9.44 19.15 -16.07
N ASP A 167 10.06 18.24 -16.84
CA ASP A 167 10.20 18.28 -18.29
C ASP A 167 9.05 17.56 -19.01
#